data_ebab8ca39a6b1d942b58c58cfec09b0d
#
_entry.id   ebab8ca39a6b1d942b58c58cfec09b0d
#
_cell.length_a   1.000
_cell.length_b   1.000
_cell.length_c   1.000
_cell.angle_alpha   90.00
_cell.angle_beta   90.00
_cell.angle_gamma   90.00
#
_symmetry.space_group_name_H-M   'P 1'
#
loop_
_entity.id
_entity.type
_entity.pdbx_description
1 polymer ?
#
loop_
_entity_poly.entity_id
_entity_poly.type
_entity_poly.pdbx_seq_one_letter_code
_entity_poly.pdbx_strand_id
1 'polypeptide(L)'
;PCSHFGRTPPCADALINAGIQRVVAAMQDPNPEVAGNGLARLAAAGITVEHGLMEAQAQALNAGFISRMLHNKPFVRLKIAASLDGRTALANGESKWITNEYARADVHHWRARSCAILTGIGTVLADNPQMNVRNVNTNRQPLRVVVDSQLKTPIDANILKDGETLIAYANATTERKVALEQSGAILLHLPNESGQVCLASLMTALATRGINELMVEAGQSLNGALINANCVDELLLYYAPILMGADAQGMLAIPSLASMQDRIQLNIFDVRQFGSDIRIRAHIKSPPSQK
;
A
#
# COMPACT_ATOMS: atom_id res chain seq x y z
N PRO A 1 -17.55 3.04 18.89
CA PRO A 1 -16.99 2.36 20.08
C PRO A 1 -17.06 0.84 19.92
N CYS A 2 -15.96 0.12 20.25
CA CYS A 2 -15.95 -1.34 20.19
C CYS A 2 -16.77 -1.96 21.34
N SER A 3 -17.30 -3.16 21.12
CA SER A 3 -18.11 -3.92 22.07
C SER A 3 -17.46 -5.25 22.49
N HIS A 4 -16.28 -5.57 21.97
CA HIS A 4 -15.57 -6.81 22.25
C HIS A 4 -14.26 -6.55 23.00
N PHE A 5 -13.75 -7.56 23.70
CA PHE A 5 -12.44 -7.54 24.32
C PHE A 5 -11.36 -7.79 23.25
N GLY A 6 -10.52 -6.78 23.04
CA GLY A 6 -9.34 -6.88 22.22
C GLY A 6 -8.07 -6.80 23.09
N ARG A 7 -7.09 -5.96 22.70
CA ARG A 7 -5.94 -5.63 23.57
C ARG A 7 -6.32 -4.80 24.79
N THR A 8 -7.47 -4.15 24.74
CA THR A 8 -8.07 -3.34 25.79
C THR A 8 -9.54 -3.73 25.98
N PRO A 9 -10.15 -3.43 27.14
CA PRO A 9 -11.59 -3.62 27.36
C PRO A 9 -12.43 -2.81 26.36
N PRO A 10 -13.73 -3.16 26.17
CA PRO A 10 -14.63 -2.49 25.25
C PRO A 10 -14.79 -0.99 25.55
N CYS A 11 -14.64 -0.12 24.55
CA CYS A 11 -14.86 1.31 24.70
C CYS A 11 -16.32 1.62 25.11
N ALA A 12 -17.30 0.82 24.66
CA ALA A 12 -18.69 0.99 25.05
C ALA A 12 -18.88 0.89 26.58
N ASP A 13 -18.25 -0.10 27.23
CA ASP A 13 -18.33 -0.27 28.68
C ASP A 13 -17.69 0.88 29.44
N ALA A 14 -16.54 1.37 28.97
CA ALA A 14 -15.89 2.51 29.58
C ALA A 14 -16.76 3.78 29.52
N LEU A 15 -17.47 4.02 28.41
CA LEU A 15 -18.38 5.15 28.26
C LEU A 15 -19.62 5.02 29.15
N ILE A 16 -20.21 3.81 29.27
CA ILE A 16 -21.34 3.54 30.18
C ILE A 16 -20.92 3.79 31.63
N ASN A 17 -19.78 3.24 32.05
CA ASN A 17 -19.28 3.37 33.42
C ASN A 17 -18.90 4.82 33.76
N ALA A 18 -18.51 5.62 32.76
CA ALA A 18 -18.24 7.05 32.96
C ALA A 18 -19.50 7.92 33.03
N GLY A 19 -20.70 7.36 32.91
CA GLY A 19 -21.97 8.09 33.00
C GLY A 19 -22.20 9.09 31.87
N ILE A 20 -21.66 8.83 30.66
CA ILE A 20 -21.85 9.68 29.49
C ILE A 20 -23.31 9.64 29.04
N GLN A 21 -23.90 10.82 28.77
CA GLN A 21 -25.31 10.94 28.39
C GLN A 21 -25.51 10.92 26.85
N ARG A 22 -24.53 11.38 26.09
CA ARG A 22 -24.60 11.45 24.63
C ARG A 22 -23.27 11.04 23.97
N VAL A 23 -23.33 10.24 22.94
CA VAL A 23 -22.17 9.84 22.11
C VAL A 23 -22.46 10.17 20.64
N VAL A 24 -21.54 10.89 20.00
CA VAL A 24 -21.56 11.15 18.55
C VAL A 24 -20.33 10.48 17.95
N ALA A 25 -20.54 9.44 17.12
CA ALA A 25 -19.49 8.72 16.41
C ALA A 25 -19.41 9.20 14.97
N ALA A 26 -18.18 9.44 14.45
CA ALA A 26 -18.02 9.88 13.07
C ALA A 26 -18.48 8.83 12.07
N MET A 27 -18.21 7.54 12.33
CA MET A 27 -18.65 6.42 11.48
C MET A 27 -18.95 5.19 12.33
N GLN A 28 -19.74 4.29 11.77
CA GLN A 28 -19.90 2.94 12.32
C GLN A 28 -18.63 2.11 12.03
N ASP A 29 -18.29 1.17 12.93
CA ASP A 29 -17.16 0.27 12.72
C ASP A 29 -17.46 -0.66 11.53
N PRO A 30 -16.57 -0.73 10.50
CA PRO A 30 -16.79 -1.57 9.34
C PRO A 30 -16.50 -3.05 9.61
N ASN A 31 -15.88 -3.42 10.74
CA ASN A 31 -15.62 -4.81 11.08
C ASN A 31 -16.94 -5.56 11.30
N PRO A 32 -17.26 -6.61 10.51
CA PRO A 32 -18.51 -7.36 10.65
C PRO A 32 -18.75 -7.93 12.06
N GLU A 33 -17.70 -8.25 12.80
CA GLU A 33 -17.79 -8.75 14.19
C GLU A 33 -18.22 -7.68 15.18
N VAL A 34 -18.06 -6.40 14.83
CA VAL A 34 -18.32 -5.24 15.71
C VAL A 34 -19.54 -4.47 15.24
N ALA A 35 -19.71 -4.35 13.95
CA ALA A 35 -20.66 -3.56 13.16
C ALA A 35 -21.90 -3.08 13.92
N GLY A 36 -21.85 -1.88 14.50
CA GLY A 36 -22.98 -1.29 15.23
C GLY A 36 -23.22 -1.81 16.66
N ASN A 37 -22.65 -2.96 17.05
CA ASN A 37 -22.89 -3.56 18.36
C ASN A 37 -22.53 -2.63 19.53
N GLY A 38 -21.41 -1.87 19.40
CA GLY A 38 -21.01 -0.89 20.42
C GLY A 38 -22.01 0.28 20.53
N LEU A 39 -22.53 0.76 19.42
CA LEU A 39 -23.56 1.83 19.41
C LEU A 39 -24.88 1.32 19.98
N ALA A 40 -25.30 0.12 19.60
CA ALA A 40 -26.50 -0.53 20.13
C ALA A 40 -26.40 -0.74 21.66
N ARG A 41 -25.23 -1.16 22.17
CA ARG A 41 -24.98 -1.35 23.61
C ARG A 41 -25.06 -0.04 24.38
N LEU A 42 -24.54 1.07 23.84
CA LEU A 42 -24.69 2.40 24.43
C LEU A 42 -26.16 2.83 24.47
N ALA A 43 -26.91 2.63 23.38
CA ALA A 43 -28.34 2.97 23.32
C ALA A 43 -29.15 2.16 24.35
N ALA A 44 -28.87 0.85 24.50
CA ALA A 44 -29.50 -0.01 25.48
C ALA A 44 -29.23 0.42 26.94
N ALA A 45 -28.10 1.10 27.20
CA ALA A 45 -27.77 1.70 28.49
C ALA A 45 -28.39 3.10 28.71
N GLY A 46 -29.27 3.56 27.81
CA GLY A 46 -29.95 4.88 27.94
C GLY A 46 -29.14 6.05 27.41
N ILE A 47 -28.03 5.84 26.75
CA ILE A 47 -27.18 6.89 26.17
C ILE A 47 -27.73 7.30 24.80
N THR A 48 -27.88 8.60 24.54
CA THR A 48 -28.23 9.11 23.21
C THR A 48 -27.11 8.88 22.25
N VAL A 49 -27.34 8.17 21.15
CA VAL A 49 -26.31 7.79 20.17
C VAL A 49 -26.64 8.34 18.80
N GLU A 50 -25.68 9.06 18.23
CA GLU A 50 -25.71 9.55 16.84
C GLU A 50 -24.44 9.11 16.10
N HIS A 51 -24.53 8.90 14.79
CA HIS A 51 -23.34 8.61 13.96
C HIS A 51 -23.49 9.22 12.56
N GLY A 52 -22.37 9.28 11.83
CA GLY A 52 -22.32 9.81 10.45
C GLY A 52 -21.80 11.25 10.36
N LEU A 53 -21.61 11.95 11.46
CA LEU A 53 -21.00 13.29 11.45
C LEU A 53 -19.53 13.18 11.00
N MET A 54 -19.18 13.85 9.88
CA MET A 54 -17.85 13.78 9.24
C MET A 54 -17.46 12.35 8.81
N GLU A 55 -18.41 11.55 8.37
CA GLU A 55 -18.17 10.16 8.02
C GLU A 55 -17.13 10.00 6.90
N ALA A 56 -17.19 10.82 5.84
CA ALA A 56 -16.24 10.78 4.75
C ALA A 56 -14.78 11.04 5.21
N GLN A 57 -14.59 11.98 6.13
CA GLN A 57 -13.27 12.26 6.71
C GLN A 57 -12.79 11.11 7.59
N ALA A 58 -13.69 10.50 8.37
CA ALA A 58 -13.37 9.33 9.18
C ALA A 58 -12.99 8.13 8.33
N GLN A 59 -13.71 7.90 7.23
CA GLN A 59 -13.39 6.85 6.26
C GLN A 59 -12.02 7.08 5.62
N ALA A 60 -11.70 8.31 5.22
CA ALA A 60 -10.40 8.65 4.64
C ALA A 60 -9.23 8.42 5.61
N LEU A 61 -9.42 8.69 6.92
CA LEU A 61 -8.43 8.41 7.95
C LEU A 61 -8.20 6.90 8.16
N ASN A 62 -9.24 6.09 7.96
CA ASN A 62 -9.27 4.66 8.25
C ASN A 62 -9.29 3.80 6.98
N ALA A 63 -8.92 4.36 5.80
CA ALA A 63 -9.03 3.70 4.51
C ALA A 63 -8.42 2.29 4.48
N GLY A 64 -7.25 2.11 5.10
CA GLY A 64 -6.59 0.81 5.19
C GLY A 64 -7.34 -0.20 6.04
N PHE A 65 -7.86 0.21 7.20
CA PHE A 65 -8.67 -0.66 8.05
C PHE A 65 -9.98 -1.06 7.36
N ILE A 66 -10.64 -0.09 6.75
CA ILE A 66 -11.90 -0.31 5.99
C ILE A 66 -11.66 -1.29 4.83
N SER A 67 -10.61 -1.07 4.02
CA SER A 67 -10.26 -1.95 2.91
C SER A 67 -10.05 -3.40 3.38
N ARG A 68 -9.30 -3.59 4.48
CA ARG A 68 -9.05 -4.92 5.02
C ARG A 68 -10.32 -5.59 5.54
N MET A 69 -11.18 -4.86 6.23
CA MET A 69 -12.42 -5.41 6.81
C MET A 69 -13.48 -5.74 5.76
N LEU A 70 -13.69 -4.86 4.78
CA LEU A 70 -14.76 -5.01 3.79
C LEU A 70 -14.34 -5.76 2.53
N HIS A 71 -13.05 -5.66 2.13
CA HIS A 71 -12.57 -6.19 0.85
C HIS A 71 -11.50 -7.28 0.99
N ASN A 72 -11.09 -7.62 2.22
CA ASN A 72 -10.02 -8.58 2.51
C ASN A 72 -8.72 -8.31 1.72
N LYS A 73 -8.39 -7.03 1.54
CA LYS A 73 -7.14 -6.56 0.93
C LYS A 73 -6.63 -5.31 1.65
N PRO A 74 -5.31 -5.04 1.69
CA PRO A 74 -4.80 -3.77 2.18
C PRO A 74 -5.26 -2.62 1.27
N PHE A 75 -5.27 -1.40 1.78
CA PHE A 75 -5.31 -0.18 0.95
C PHE A 75 -3.93 0.01 0.30
N VAL A 76 -3.89 -0.07 -1.02
CA VAL A 76 -2.64 -0.08 -1.79
C VAL A 76 -2.35 1.31 -2.35
N ARG A 77 -1.22 1.88 -1.92
CA ARG A 77 -0.72 3.16 -2.40
C ARG A 77 0.51 2.93 -3.29
N LEU A 78 0.36 3.18 -4.59
CA LEU A 78 1.43 3.04 -5.57
C LEU A 78 2.21 4.36 -5.66
N LYS A 79 3.44 4.36 -5.13
CA LYS A 79 4.35 5.52 -5.19
C LYS A 79 5.23 5.44 -6.42
N ILE A 80 5.29 6.52 -7.18
CA ILE A 80 6.19 6.67 -8.33
C ILE A 80 6.92 8.01 -8.21
N ALA A 81 8.23 8.01 -8.48
CA ALA A 81 9.03 9.21 -8.68
C ALA A 81 9.42 9.27 -10.16
N ALA A 82 9.10 10.36 -10.83
CA ALA A 82 9.31 10.50 -12.26
C ALA A 82 9.77 11.92 -12.65
N SER A 83 10.35 12.04 -13.84
CA SER A 83 10.51 13.32 -14.53
C SER A 83 9.14 13.88 -14.96
N LEU A 84 9.10 15.14 -15.37
CA LEU A 84 7.86 15.79 -15.81
C LEU A 84 7.29 15.15 -17.08
N ASP A 85 8.14 14.53 -17.93
CA ASP A 85 7.74 13.72 -19.08
C ASP A 85 7.45 12.24 -18.74
N GLY A 86 7.29 11.91 -17.43
CA GLY A 86 6.81 10.62 -16.97
C GLY A 86 7.83 9.48 -17.03
N ARG A 87 9.12 9.78 -16.84
CA ARG A 87 10.20 8.78 -16.90
C ARG A 87 10.77 8.47 -15.52
N THR A 88 11.12 7.21 -15.29
CA THR A 88 11.60 6.70 -13.99
C THR A 88 13.04 6.23 -14.01
N ALA A 89 13.65 6.06 -15.17
CA ALA A 89 15.06 5.78 -15.38
C ALA A 89 15.46 6.14 -16.81
N LEU A 90 16.73 6.42 -17.06
CA LEU A 90 17.28 6.51 -18.41
C LEU A 90 17.28 5.14 -19.10
N ALA A 91 17.52 5.10 -20.41
CA ALA A 91 17.60 3.86 -21.19
C ALA A 91 18.69 2.90 -20.67
N ASN A 92 19.79 3.44 -20.13
CA ASN A 92 20.87 2.67 -19.50
C ASN A 92 20.57 2.18 -18.08
N GLY A 93 19.38 2.51 -17.52
CA GLY A 93 18.96 2.13 -16.18
C GLY A 93 19.33 3.16 -15.08
N GLU A 94 20.06 4.21 -15.39
CA GLU A 94 20.38 5.26 -14.40
C GLU A 94 19.11 5.98 -13.93
N SER A 95 18.89 6.05 -12.59
CA SER A 95 17.67 6.58 -11.99
C SER A 95 17.90 7.49 -10.78
N LYS A 96 19.13 7.66 -10.35
CA LYS A 96 19.48 8.41 -9.11
C LYS A 96 20.15 9.76 -9.45
N TRP A 97 19.63 10.89 -8.97
CA TRP A 97 18.38 11.09 -8.23
C TRP A 97 17.41 11.88 -9.10
N ILE A 98 16.22 11.38 -9.35
CA ILE A 98 15.20 12.10 -10.11
C ILE A 98 14.57 13.19 -9.25
N THR A 99 14.13 12.85 -8.04
CA THR A 99 13.48 13.78 -7.11
C THR A 99 14.45 14.35 -6.09
N ASN A 100 14.14 15.55 -5.59
CA ASN A 100 14.92 16.25 -4.60
C ASN A 100 14.85 15.64 -3.18
N GLU A 101 15.60 16.17 -2.24
CA GLU A 101 15.68 15.67 -0.86
C GLU A 101 14.36 15.83 -0.08
N TYR A 102 13.61 16.91 -0.31
CA TYR A 102 12.34 17.17 0.36
C TYR A 102 11.27 16.14 -0.04
N ALA A 103 11.20 15.82 -1.33
CA ALA A 103 10.32 14.76 -1.82
C ALA A 103 10.71 13.40 -1.26
N ARG A 104 12.02 13.08 -1.20
CA ARG A 104 12.51 11.83 -0.58
C ARG A 104 12.23 11.76 0.91
N ALA A 105 12.32 12.87 1.64
CA ALA A 105 11.94 12.94 3.06
C ALA A 105 10.44 12.65 3.25
N ASP A 106 9.56 13.24 2.43
CA ASP A 106 8.13 12.96 2.46
C ASP A 106 7.82 11.47 2.20
N VAL A 107 8.55 10.82 1.29
CA VAL A 107 8.43 9.36 1.05
C VAL A 107 8.71 8.56 2.32
N HIS A 108 9.68 8.95 3.15
CA HIS A 108 9.95 8.26 4.42
C HIS A 108 8.81 8.42 5.43
N HIS A 109 8.05 9.52 5.45
CA HIS A 109 6.83 9.66 6.24
C HIS A 109 5.73 8.68 5.75
N TRP A 110 5.59 8.49 4.43
CA TRP A 110 4.66 7.51 3.88
C TRP A 110 5.07 6.08 4.22
N ARG A 111 6.37 5.76 4.17
CA ARG A 111 6.88 4.46 4.62
C ARG A 111 6.58 4.21 6.11
N ALA A 112 6.81 5.21 6.97
CA ALA A 112 6.55 5.11 8.41
C ALA A 112 5.07 4.87 8.73
N ARG A 113 4.17 5.45 7.94
CA ARG A 113 2.73 5.24 8.03
C ARG A 113 2.31 3.83 7.59
N SER A 114 2.95 3.28 6.56
CA SER A 114 2.56 2.01 5.94
C SER A 114 2.84 0.81 6.85
N CYS A 115 1.98 -0.22 6.78
CA CYS A 115 2.21 -1.49 7.47
C CYS A 115 3.24 -2.35 6.73
N ALA A 116 3.28 -2.25 5.40
CA ALA A 116 4.24 -2.95 4.55
C ALA A 116 4.69 -2.08 3.38
N ILE A 117 5.88 -2.37 2.84
CA ILE A 117 6.42 -1.79 1.60
C ILE A 117 6.67 -2.93 0.64
N LEU A 118 6.10 -2.84 -0.57
CA LEU A 118 6.23 -3.85 -1.62
C LEU A 118 7.11 -3.33 -2.76
N THR A 119 8.01 -4.19 -3.20
CA THR A 119 8.82 -3.96 -4.41
C THR A 119 8.87 -5.19 -5.30
N GLY A 120 9.43 -5.07 -6.50
CA GLY A 120 9.68 -6.18 -7.40
C GLY A 120 11.14 -6.58 -7.44
N ILE A 121 11.40 -7.82 -7.85
CA ILE A 121 12.76 -8.35 -8.02
C ILE A 121 13.64 -7.46 -8.92
N GLY A 122 13.09 -6.84 -9.96
CA GLY A 122 13.84 -5.94 -10.82
C GLY A 122 14.46 -4.76 -10.06
N THR A 123 13.73 -4.15 -9.13
CA THR A 123 14.24 -3.08 -8.26
C THR A 123 15.29 -3.61 -7.27
N VAL A 124 15.10 -4.83 -6.74
CA VAL A 124 16.10 -5.44 -5.83
C VAL A 124 17.43 -5.66 -6.55
N LEU A 125 17.39 -6.17 -7.78
CA LEU A 125 18.60 -6.43 -8.57
C LEU A 125 19.29 -5.16 -9.06
N ALA A 126 18.52 -4.12 -9.43
CA ALA A 126 19.07 -2.87 -9.94
C ALA A 126 19.64 -1.96 -8.84
N ASP A 127 18.94 -1.83 -7.73
CA ASP A 127 19.20 -0.80 -6.71
C ASP A 127 19.73 -1.35 -5.39
N ASN A 128 19.58 -2.65 -5.13
CA ASN A 128 19.86 -3.31 -3.83
C ASN A 128 19.34 -2.49 -2.63
N PRO A 129 18.03 -2.16 -2.61
CA PRO A 129 17.47 -1.20 -1.65
C PRO A 129 17.27 -1.83 -0.27
N GLN A 130 17.28 -1.01 0.78
CA GLN A 130 16.93 -1.44 2.14
C GLN A 130 15.41 -1.48 2.38
N MET A 131 14.62 -0.68 1.68
CA MET A 131 13.16 -0.53 1.84
C MET A 131 12.72 -0.33 3.31
N ASN A 132 13.46 0.47 4.06
CA ASN A 132 13.21 0.80 5.45
C ASN A 132 12.87 2.28 5.64
N VAL A 133 12.42 2.63 6.84
CA VAL A 133 12.22 4.03 7.27
C VAL A 133 13.53 4.55 7.84
N ARG A 134 13.96 5.71 7.34
CA ARG A 134 15.13 6.46 7.84
C ARG A 134 14.76 7.92 7.99
N ASN A 135 15.47 8.65 8.87
CA ASN A 135 15.30 10.09 9.07
C ASN A 135 13.87 10.52 9.50
N VAL A 136 13.07 9.59 9.99
CA VAL A 136 11.75 9.84 10.58
C VAL A 136 11.71 9.11 11.91
N ASN A 137 11.27 9.79 12.95
CA ASN A 137 11.11 9.14 14.26
C ASN A 137 9.96 8.13 14.18
N THR A 138 10.28 6.85 14.34
CA THR A 138 9.32 5.75 14.34
C THR A 138 9.81 4.63 15.26
N ASN A 139 8.87 4.01 15.97
CA ASN A 139 9.14 2.86 16.84
C ASN A 139 8.93 1.51 16.12
N ARG A 140 8.63 1.53 14.83
CA ARG A 140 8.43 0.32 14.02
C ARG A 140 8.98 0.48 12.62
N GLN A 141 9.39 -0.65 12.01
CA GLN A 141 9.67 -0.74 10.59
C GLN A 141 8.52 -1.47 9.87
N PRO A 142 8.17 -1.09 8.64
CA PRO A 142 7.19 -1.81 7.84
C PRO A 142 7.73 -3.19 7.41
N LEU A 143 6.84 -4.18 7.27
CA LEU A 143 7.16 -5.44 6.61
C LEU A 143 7.64 -5.16 5.18
N ARG A 144 8.76 -5.74 4.77
CA ARG A 144 9.24 -5.65 3.39
C ARG A 144 8.70 -6.83 2.59
N VAL A 145 8.15 -6.54 1.41
CA VAL A 145 7.55 -7.54 0.54
C VAL A 145 8.22 -7.47 -0.84
N VAL A 146 8.72 -8.60 -1.32
CA VAL A 146 9.31 -8.72 -2.65
C VAL A 146 8.43 -9.62 -3.52
N VAL A 147 8.03 -9.12 -4.70
CA VAL A 147 7.43 -9.94 -5.75
C VAL A 147 8.56 -10.50 -6.61
N ASP A 148 8.83 -11.80 -6.47
CA ASP A 148 9.93 -12.49 -7.13
C ASP A 148 9.51 -13.89 -7.57
N SER A 149 8.89 -14.00 -8.75
CA SER A 149 8.27 -15.23 -9.22
C SER A 149 9.24 -16.44 -9.29
N GLN A 150 10.55 -16.22 -9.35
CA GLN A 150 11.56 -17.25 -9.51
C GLN A 150 12.61 -17.30 -8.39
N LEU A 151 12.39 -16.59 -7.28
CA LEU A 151 13.33 -16.45 -6.16
C LEU A 151 14.75 -16.05 -6.60
N LYS A 152 14.86 -15.04 -7.45
CA LYS A 152 16.14 -14.47 -7.92
C LYS A 152 16.79 -13.52 -6.94
N THR A 153 16.10 -13.15 -5.86
CA THR A 153 16.60 -12.25 -4.81
C THR A 153 17.95 -12.77 -4.28
N PRO A 154 19.04 -11.97 -4.35
CA PRO A 154 20.31 -12.36 -3.77
C PRO A 154 20.19 -12.63 -2.27
N ILE A 155 20.88 -13.66 -1.76
CA ILE A 155 20.83 -14.05 -0.34
C ILE A 155 21.47 -13.00 0.60
N ASP A 156 22.30 -12.14 0.06
CA ASP A 156 22.97 -11.04 0.75
C ASP A 156 22.33 -9.66 0.47
N ALA A 157 21.19 -9.64 -0.22
CA ALA A 157 20.49 -8.42 -0.58
C ALA A 157 20.16 -7.56 0.66
N ASN A 158 20.36 -6.24 0.54
CA ASN A 158 20.12 -5.31 1.66
C ASN A 158 18.69 -5.35 2.19
N ILE A 159 17.71 -5.71 1.35
CA ILE A 159 16.31 -5.84 1.75
C ILE A 159 16.08 -6.98 2.77
N LEU A 160 16.98 -7.95 2.86
CA LEU A 160 16.91 -9.05 3.81
C LEU A 160 17.51 -8.71 5.19
N LYS A 161 18.27 -7.59 5.29
CA LYS A 161 18.93 -7.18 6.52
C LYS A 161 17.99 -6.33 7.39
N ASP A 162 18.21 -6.37 8.72
CA ASP A 162 17.61 -5.47 9.72
C ASP A 162 16.06 -5.46 9.74
N GLY A 163 15.42 -6.62 9.63
CA GLY A 163 13.98 -6.75 9.81
C GLY A 163 13.33 -7.84 8.95
N GLU A 164 12.03 -7.96 9.05
CA GLU A 164 11.25 -9.02 8.43
C GLU A 164 11.05 -8.75 6.92
N THR A 165 11.32 -9.76 6.08
CA THR A 165 11.11 -9.71 4.63
C THR A 165 10.33 -10.92 4.17
N LEU A 166 9.21 -10.67 3.47
CA LEU A 166 8.39 -11.67 2.81
C LEU A 166 8.68 -11.66 1.31
N ILE A 167 8.98 -12.83 0.73
CA ILE A 167 9.16 -12.99 -0.70
C ILE A 167 8.01 -13.83 -1.26
N ALA A 168 7.16 -13.21 -2.08
CA ALA A 168 6.11 -13.91 -2.82
C ALA A 168 6.72 -14.50 -4.10
N TYR A 169 6.50 -15.80 -4.32
CA TYR A 169 7.07 -16.50 -5.48
C TYR A 169 6.08 -17.47 -6.14
N ALA A 170 6.38 -17.87 -7.37
CA ALA A 170 5.59 -18.84 -8.13
C ALA A 170 6.35 -20.14 -8.35
N ASN A 171 7.60 -20.05 -8.81
CA ASN A 171 8.43 -21.20 -9.15
C ASN A 171 9.81 -21.05 -8.54
N ALA A 172 10.35 -22.12 -7.96
CA ALA A 172 11.72 -22.12 -7.46
C ALA A 172 12.21 -23.55 -7.18
N THR A 173 13.52 -23.74 -7.25
CA THR A 173 14.15 -25.00 -6.81
C THR A 173 14.17 -25.08 -5.28
N THR A 174 14.30 -26.29 -4.76
CA THR A 174 14.38 -26.51 -3.31
C THR A 174 15.60 -25.81 -2.70
N GLU A 175 16.74 -25.85 -3.40
CA GLU A 175 17.99 -25.21 -2.95
C GLU A 175 17.81 -23.69 -2.76
N ARG A 176 17.11 -23.03 -3.71
CA ARG A 176 16.85 -21.59 -3.62
C ARG A 176 15.93 -21.22 -2.45
N LYS A 177 14.90 -22.04 -2.21
CA LYS A 177 14.01 -21.86 -1.07
C LYS A 177 14.79 -21.94 0.23
N VAL A 178 15.55 -23.04 0.45
CA VAL A 178 16.35 -23.24 1.65
C VAL A 178 17.36 -22.11 1.86
N ALA A 179 18.06 -21.67 0.81
CA ALA A 179 19.05 -20.60 0.91
C ALA A 179 18.43 -19.26 1.35
N LEU A 180 17.25 -18.88 0.84
CA LEU A 180 16.57 -17.66 1.22
C LEU A 180 15.93 -17.74 2.61
N GLU A 181 15.39 -18.89 2.99
CA GLU A 181 14.89 -19.12 4.36
C GLU A 181 16.01 -19.04 5.40
N GLN A 182 17.19 -19.60 5.09
CA GLN A 182 18.37 -19.47 5.93
C GLN A 182 18.89 -18.03 6.05
N SER A 183 18.64 -17.17 5.05
CA SER A 183 18.92 -15.74 5.13
C SER A 183 17.86 -14.93 5.88
N GLY A 184 16.84 -15.60 6.46
CA GLY A 184 15.77 -14.97 7.25
C GLY A 184 14.56 -14.51 6.45
N ALA A 185 14.45 -14.85 5.16
CA ALA A 185 13.29 -14.54 4.36
C ALA A 185 12.10 -15.45 4.69
N ILE A 186 10.90 -14.88 4.74
CA ILE A 186 9.64 -15.63 4.79
C ILE A 186 9.18 -15.85 3.34
N LEU A 187 9.05 -17.10 2.93
CA LEU A 187 8.63 -17.46 1.59
C LEU A 187 7.13 -17.70 1.52
N LEU A 188 6.49 -17.13 0.49
CA LEU A 188 5.04 -17.29 0.25
C LEU A 188 4.81 -17.74 -1.19
N HIS A 189 4.37 -18.99 -1.36
CA HIS A 189 4.11 -19.58 -2.67
C HIS A 189 2.72 -19.19 -3.19
N LEU A 190 2.64 -18.40 -4.24
CA LEU A 190 1.42 -17.86 -4.82
C LEU A 190 1.47 -17.85 -6.35
N PRO A 191 1.51 -19.02 -7.02
CA PRO A 191 1.56 -19.06 -8.48
C PRO A 191 0.20 -18.66 -9.09
N ASN A 192 0.25 -18.03 -10.27
CA ASN A 192 -0.86 -17.95 -11.20
C ASN A 192 -0.66 -18.94 -12.35
N GLU A 193 -1.61 -19.02 -13.28
CA GLU A 193 -1.56 -19.92 -14.43
C GLU A 193 -0.38 -19.68 -15.39
N SER A 194 0.15 -18.45 -15.44
CA SER A 194 1.30 -18.09 -16.27
C SER A 194 2.65 -18.28 -15.56
N GLY A 195 2.67 -18.88 -14.35
CA GLY A 195 3.90 -19.08 -13.59
C GLY A 195 4.48 -17.81 -12.96
N GLN A 196 3.67 -16.76 -12.82
CA GLN A 196 4.00 -15.54 -12.10
C GLN A 196 3.31 -15.52 -10.73
N VAL A 197 3.70 -14.59 -9.86
CA VAL A 197 3.00 -14.37 -8.59
C VAL A 197 1.58 -13.87 -8.85
N CYS A 198 0.59 -14.52 -8.26
CA CYS A 198 -0.80 -14.05 -8.26
C CYS A 198 -0.94 -12.85 -7.32
N LEU A 199 -1.03 -11.63 -7.90
CA LEU A 199 -1.08 -10.39 -7.13
C LEU A 199 -2.34 -10.28 -6.27
N ALA A 200 -3.49 -10.75 -6.75
CA ALA A 200 -4.73 -10.76 -5.96
C ALA A 200 -4.61 -11.66 -4.72
N SER A 201 -4.03 -12.86 -4.87
CA SER A 201 -3.76 -13.77 -3.76
C SER A 201 -2.75 -13.18 -2.77
N LEU A 202 -1.75 -12.42 -3.27
CA LEU A 202 -0.81 -11.72 -2.41
C LEU A 202 -1.51 -10.63 -1.58
N MET A 203 -2.43 -9.85 -2.15
CA MET A 203 -3.20 -8.86 -1.39
C MET A 203 -4.03 -9.52 -0.29
N THR A 204 -4.70 -10.63 -0.59
CA THR A 204 -5.46 -11.40 0.41
C THR A 204 -4.55 -11.94 1.53
N ALA A 205 -3.41 -12.51 1.18
CA ALA A 205 -2.45 -13.03 2.16
C ALA A 205 -1.86 -11.94 3.06
N LEU A 206 -1.63 -10.73 2.53
CA LEU A 206 -1.20 -9.57 3.31
C LEU A 206 -2.30 -9.08 4.25
N ALA A 207 -3.57 -9.03 3.80
CA ALA A 207 -4.71 -8.68 4.65
C ALA A 207 -4.87 -9.66 5.82
N THR A 208 -4.76 -10.96 5.58
CA THR A 208 -4.79 -12.02 6.61
C THR A 208 -3.67 -11.83 7.65
N ARG A 209 -2.51 -11.30 7.25
CA ARG A 209 -1.41 -10.92 8.16
C ARG A 209 -1.64 -9.59 8.89
N GLY A 210 -2.81 -8.96 8.75
CA GLY A 210 -3.15 -7.71 9.42
C GLY A 210 -2.60 -6.45 8.75
N ILE A 211 -2.11 -6.54 7.51
CA ILE A 211 -1.63 -5.36 6.76
C ILE A 211 -2.82 -4.51 6.32
N ASN A 212 -2.95 -3.32 6.87
CA ASN A 212 -3.98 -2.36 6.53
C ASN A 212 -3.57 -1.47 5.34
N GLU A 213 -2.35 -0.90 5.39
CA GLU A 213 -1.82 -0.01 4.36
C GLU A 213 -0.56 -0.62 3.75
N LEU A 214 -0.54 -0.75 2.43
CA LEU A 214 0.59 -1.23 1.64
C LEU A 214 1.10 -0.10 0.75
N MET A 215 2.38 0.25 0.88
CA MET A 215 3.07 1.15 -0.05
C MET A 215 3.83 0.33 -1.08
N VAL A 216 3.64 0.65 -2.35
CA VAL A 216 4.37 0.02 -3.45
C VAL A 216 5.43 0.98 -3.97
N GLU A 217 6.67 0.53 -4.05
CA GLU A 217 7.79 1.24 -4.69
C GLU A 217 8.50 0.26 -5.65
N ALA A 218 8.07 0.24 -6.90
CA ALA A 218 8.52 -0.73 -7.89
C ALA A 218 8.79 -0.11 -9.25
N GLY A 219 9.32 -0.91 -10.17
CA GLY A 219 9.53 -0.52 -11.55
C GLY A 219 8.27 -0.64 -12.41
N GLN A 220 8.33 -0.12 -13.63
CA GLN A 220 7.20 0.00 -14.55
C GLN A 220 6.39 -1.30 -14.75
N SER A 221 7.07 -2.46 -14.81
CA SER A 221 6.42 -3.75 -15.07
C SER A 221 5.50 -4.16 -13.93
N LEU A 222 5.97 -4.11 -12.68
CA LEU A 222 5.15 -4.46 -11.52
C LEU A 222 4.08 -3.39 -11.25
N ASN A 223 4.39 -2.11 -11.45
CA ASN A 223 3.42 -1.03 -11.37
C ASN A 223 2.25 -1.24 -12.33
N GLY A 224 2.55 -1.56 -13.61
CA GLY A 224 1.53 -1.86 -14.61
C GLY A 224 0.73 -3.12 -14.27
N ALA A 225 1.38 -4.18 -13.83
CA ALA A 225 0.73 -5.42 -13.41
C ALA A 225 -0.26 -5.20 -12.25
N LEU A 226 0.10 -4.40 -11.24
CA LEU A 226 -0.77 -4.06 -10.11
C LEU A 226 -1.99 -3.25 -10.55
N ILE A 227 -1.82 -2.30 -11.47
CA ILE A 227 -2.94 -1.52 -12.03
C ILE A 227 -3.87 -2.45 -12.83
N ASN A 228 -3.33 -3.29 -13.71
CA ASN A 228 -4.12 -4.22 -14.51
C ASN A 228 -4.88 -5.25 -13.66
N ALA A 229 -4.31 -5.64 -12.51
CA ALA A 229 -4.94 -6.53 -11.54
C ALA A 229 -5.94 -5.83 -10.61
N ASN A 230 -6.24 -4.54 -10.81
CA ASN A 230 -7.08 -3.71 -9.92
C ASN A 230 -6.64 -3.76 -8.45
N CYS A 231 -5.34 -3.84 -8.21
CA CYS A 231 -4.76 -3.91 -6.87
C CYS A 231 -4.33 -2.55 -6.31
N VAL A 232 -4.53 -1.44 -7.03
CA VAL A 232 -4.10 -0.10 -6.62
C VAL A 232 -5.32 0.76 -6.27
N ASP A 233 -5.31 1.36 -5.08
CA ASP A 233 -6.38 2.24 -4.62
C ASP A 233 -6.00 3.72 -4.79
N GLU A 234 -4.71 4.07 -4.58
CA GLU A 234 -4.21 5.45 -4.67
C GLU A 234 -2.86 5.50 -5.38
N LEU A 235 -2.70 6.50 -6.25
CA LEU A 235 -1.41 6.89 -6.82
C LEU A 235 -0.79 8.01 -5.99
N LEU A 236 0.49 7.87 -5.64
CA LEU A 236 1.32 8.86 -4.96
C LEU A 236 2.48 9.21 -5.89
N LEU A 237 2.31 10.24 -6.70
CA LEU A 237 3.21 10.61 -7.79
C LEU A 237 4.07 11.80 -7.37
N TYR A 238 5.39 11.66 -7.54
CA TYR A 238 6.35 12.77 -7.37
C TYR A 238 6.96 13.08 -8.72
N TYR A 239 6.75 14.30 -9.20
CA TYR A 239 7.30 14.79 -10.45
C TYR A 239 8.42 15.80 -10.18
N ALA A 240 9.60 15.50 -10.70
CA ALA A 240 10.71 16.45 -10.74
C ALA A 240 10.62 17.32 -12.01
N PRO A 241 11.02 18.59 -11.97
CA PRO A 241 10.99 19.52 -13.12
C PRO A 241 12.17 19.26 -14.07
N ILE A 242 12.29 18.03 -14.55
CA ILE A 242 13.29 17.59 -15.52
C ILE A 242 12.63 16.78 -16.64
N LEU A 243 13.29 16.70 -17.80
CA LEU A 243 12.89 15.88 -18.94
C LEU A 243 13.99 14.84 -19.21
N MET A 244 13.58 13.59 -19.46
CA MET A 244 14.52 12.47 -19.64
C MET A 244 14.45 11.86 -21.05
N GLY A 245 13.48 12.25 -21.87
CA GLY A 245 13.39 11.89 -23.28
C GLY A 245 12.64 10.57 -23.58
N ALA A 246 12.44 10.30 -24.85
CA ALA A 246 11.54 9.26 -25.33
C ALA A 246 12.01 7.83 -25.01
N ASP A 247 13.32 7.57 -25.07
CA ASP A 247 13.91 6.23 -24.86
C ASP A 247 14.03 5.85 -23.38
N ALA A 248 13.77 6.80 -22.48
CA ALA A 248 13.79 6.58 -21.03
C ALA A 248 12.59 5.70 -20.59
N GLN A 249 12.77 4.94 -19.50
CA GLN A 249 11.76 4.01 -18.97
C GLN A 249 10.53 4.77 -18.45
N GLY A 250 9.35 4.31 -18.83
CA GLY A 250 8.08 4.88 -18.37
C GLY A 250 7.72 4.49 -16.93
N MET A 251 6.67 5.12 -16.40
CA MET A 251 6.15 4.85 -15.05
C MET A 251 5.39 3.52 -14.95
N LEU A 252 4.70 3.13 -16.01
CA LEU A 252 3.71 2.06 -16.03
C LEU A 252 3.80 1.27 -17.34
N ALA A 253 4.00 -0.04 -17.27
CA ALA A 253 3.86 -0.94 -18.41
C ALA A 253 2.42 -1.50 -18.44
N ILE A 254 1.47 -0.65 -18.83
CA ILE A 254 0.09 -1.08 -19.09
C ILE A 254 -0.07 -1.50 -20.56
N PRO A 255 -1.01 -2.41 -20.89
CA PRO A 255 -1.31 -2.78 -22.26
C PRO A 255 -1.64 -1.55 -23.13
N SER A 256 -1.36 -1.64 -24.43
CA SER A 256 -1.74 -0.62 -25.39
C SER A 256 -3.26 -0.46 -25.39
N LEU A 257 -3.73 0.78 -25.29
CA LEU A 257 -5.15 1.10 -25.35
C LEU A 257 -5.58 1.23 -26.80
N ALA A 258 -6.70 0.60 -27.15
CA ALA A 258 -7.24 0.66 -28.50
C ALA A 258 -8.07 1.94 -28.74
N SER A 259 -8.64 2.52 -27.70
CA SER A 259 -9.50 3.71 -27.76
C SER A 259 -9.23 4.65 -26.59
N MET A 260 -9.50 5.94 -26.81
CA MET A 260 -9.50 6.94 -25.74
C MET A 260 -10.57 6.64 -24.66
N GLN A 261 -11.56 5.82 -24.97
CA GLN A 261 -12.56 5.36 -23.99
C GLN A 261 -11.97 4.36 -22.98
N ASP A 262 -10.94 3.62 -23.36
CA ASP A 262 -10.28 2.61 -22.51
C ASP A 262 -9.29 3.24 -21.51
N ARG A 263 -9.10 4.56 -21.56
CA ARG A 263 -8.16 5.26 -20.69
C ARG A 263 -8.52 5.10 -19.22
N ILE A 264 -7.54 4.88 -18.39
CA ILE A 264 -7.69 4.87 -16.94
C ILE A 264 -7.87 6.33 -16.48
N GLN A 265 -9.02 6.63 -15.90
CA GLN A 265 -9.31 7.95 -15.36
C GLN A 265 -8.87 8.06 -13.92
N LEU A 266 -8.35 9.24 -13.56
CA LEU A 266 -7.90 9.55 -12.20
C LEU A 266 -8.76 10.68 -11.61
N ASN A 267 -8.91 10.64 -10.29
CA ASN A 267 -9.46 11.75 -9.51
C ASN A 267 -8.35 12.31 -8.64
N ILE A 268 -7.76 13.44 -9.04
CA ILE A 268 -6.74 14.14 -8.26
C ILE A 268 -7.44 14.86 -7.11
N PHE A 269 -6.98 14.63 -5.87
CA PHE A 269 -7.57 15.23 -4.67
C PHE A 269 -6.56 15.97 -3.78
N ASP A 270 -5.25 15.80 -4.03
CA ASP A 270 -4.20 16.56 -3.32
C ASP A 270 -3.03 16.83 -4.25
N VAL A 271 -2.56 18.08 -4.28
CA VAL A 271 -1.35 18.50 -4.99
C VAL A 271 -0.54 19.36 -4.06
N ARG A 272 0.74 19.01 -3.87
CA ARG A 272 1.67 19.75 -2.99
C ARG A 272 3.04 19.87 -3.61
N GLN A 273 3.68 20.99 -3.31
CA GLN A 273 5.07 21.24 -3.72
C GLN A 273 6.03 20.85 -2.61
N PHE A 274 7.14 20.20 -2.98
CA PHE A 274 8.25 19.81 -2.12
C PHE A 274 9.57 20.29 -2.73
N GLY A 275 10.01 21.49 -2.32
CA GLY A 275 11.09 22.19 -3.00
C GLY A 275 10.70 22.50 -4.45
N SER A 276 11.47 22.00 -5.43
CA SER A 276 11.15 22.10 -6.86
C SER A 276 10.15 21.06 -7.37
N ASP A 277 9.95 19.97 -6.62
CA ASP A 277 9.15 18.82 -7.05
C ASP A 277 7.68 18.98 -6.67
N ILE A 278 6.80 18.32 -7.42
CA ILE A 278 5.35 18.29 -7.17
C ILE A 278 4.94 16.88 -6.78
N ARG A 279 4.21 16.75 -5.66
CA ARG A 279 3.51 15.53 -5.32
C ARG A 279 2.04 15.64 -5.72
N ILE A 280 1.55 14.64 -6.44
CA ILE A 280 0.15 14.47 -6.79
C ILE A 280 -0.37 13.21 -6.11
N ARG A 281 -1.54 13.30 -5.46
CA ARG A 281 -2.30 12.14 -5.00
C ARG A 281 -3.59 12.02 -5.79
N ALA A 282 -3.85 10.81 -6.28
CA ALA A 282 -5.03 10.55 -7.09
C ALA A 282 -5.59 9.15 -6.82
N HIS A 283 -6.92 9.03 -6.81
CA HIS A 283 -7.60 7.74 -6.84
C HIS A 283 -7.80 7.29 -8.30
N ILE A 284 -7.70 5.99 -8.54
CA ILE A 284 -8.12 5.41 -9.80
C ILE A 284 -9.65 5.35 -9.80
N LYS A 285 -10.29 5.98 -10.81
CA LYS A 285 -11.74 5.89 -10.97
C LYS A 285 -12.09 4.48 -11.43
N SER A 286 -12.94 3.78 -10.69
CA SER A 286 -13.54 2.55 -11.18
C SER A 286 -14.26 2.83 -12.51
N PRO A 287 -14.14 1.94 -13.52
CA PRO A 287 -14.97 2.06 -14.70
C PRO A 287 -16.44 2.15 -14.28
N PRO A 288 -17.27 2.94 -14.95
CA PRO A 288 -18.70 2.97 -14.65
C PRO A 288 -19.20 1.53 -14.69
N SER A 289 -19.84 1.08 -13.60
CA SER A 289 -20.50 -0.22 -13.58
C SER A 289 -21.43 -0.28 -14.79
N GLN A 290 -21.15 -1.20 -15.71
CA GLN A 290 -22.12 -1.49 -16.78
C GLN A 290 -23.42 -1.93 -16.08
N LYS A 291 -24.42 -1.06 -16.13
CA LYS A 291 -25.76 -1.35 -15.67
C LYS A 291 -26.44 -2.31 -16.63
#